data_c5d7d28240f2fcb43c947c89992046e9
#
_entry.id   c5d7d28240f2fcb43c947c89992046e9
#
_cell.length_a   1.000
_cell.length_b   1.000
_cell.length_c   1.000
_cell.angle_alpha   90.00
_cell.angle_beta   90.00
_cell.angle_gamma   90.00
#
_symmetry.space_group_name_H-M   'P 1'
#
loop_
_entity.id
_entity.type
_entity.pdbx_description
1 polymer ?
#
loop_
_entity_poly.entity_id
_entity_poly.type
_entity_poly.pdbx_seq_one_letter_code
_entity_poly.pdbx_strand_id
1 'polypeptide(L)'
;MTRAPVSEGAAGAAGGGRAGGLWRNRDFTLLWTGQCLSDLGGAMVDLALPLLVLQQTGSPARAGLVGTVGLVTALVCRLPAGVLADRADRRRLMIACDALRLAGHALLGWAVVTGRASLPVILAVVVAGSAATAVFSTAEHASVRNLVRPDQLTSAVARNEARTYGVSLAGPPLGGLLFGLGRALPFLGNALSFLLSLAAVWRIRGPLQQPRREAAEPLGASTVQGLRFLLGHPFLRALLVIAAPLNMAFTGMIFAMTLALRRAGVSAPVVGLAGTIFALGGLLGAFAAPALQRRLRLPVLITLLCWATAALMTAGALLAGTVAAAVPLAAAVFLGPTANAALFAHQAAVTPDHLQGRVVGGVLLAAGSAAALAPALAGALLARWDPVPATLVFPALVTAAALTATLSRGIRTMSA
;
A
#
# COMPACT_ATOMS: atom_id res chain seq x y z
N MET A 1 58.16 -18.37 -37.26
CA MET A 1 58.22 -17.10 -37.97
C MET A 1 57.00 -17.03 -38.88
N THR A 2 56.09 -16.18 -38.59
CA THR A 2 55.29 -15.28 -39.42
C THR A 2 54.04 -14.91 -38.67
N ARG A 3 54.03 -13.69 -38.11
CA ARG A 3 52.87 -13.01 -37.51
C ARG A 3 51.95 -12.56 -38.65
N ALA A 4 50.66 -12.91 -38.58
CA ALA A 4 49.62 -12.28 -39.38
C ALA A 4 49.05 -11.04 -38.64
N PRO A 5 48.68 -9.97 -39.31
CA PRO A 5 48.27 -8.69 -38.70
C PRO A 5 46.83 -8.75 -38.20
N VAL A 6 46.65 -8.17 -37.00
CA VAL A 6 45.31 -7.85 -36.43
C VAL A 6 44.73 -6.74 -37.26
N SER A 7 43.57 -6.99 -37.89
CA SER A 7 42.75 -5.96 -38.54
C SER A 7 42.03 -5.13 -37.50
N GLU A 8 42.56 -3.93 -37.23
CA GLU A 8 41.76 -2.80 -36.72
C GLU A 8 40.76 -2.38 -37.79
N GLY A 9 39.47 -2.44 -37.43
CA GLY A 9 38.46 -1.93 -38.35
C GLY A 9 37.05 -2.30 -37.97
N ALA A 10 36.46 -1.64 -37.01
CA ALA A 10 35.05 -1.22 -37.04
C ALA A 10 34.69 -0.48 -35.72
N ALA A 11 35.28 0.68 -35.51
CA ALA A 11 34.64 1.73 -34.71
C ALA A 11 33.50 2.30 -35.56
N GLY A 12 32.38 1.56 -35.59
CA GLY A 12 31.20 1.88 -36.33
C GLY A 12 30.06 2.33 -35.41
N ALA A 13 29.90 3.65 -35.28
CA ALA A 13 28.63 4.33 -35.01
C ALA A 13 27.83 3.83 -33.79
N ALA A 14 28.29 4.15 -32.59
CA ALA A 14 27.39 4.42 -31.50
C ALA A 14 26.55 5.65 -31.88
N GLY A 15 25.50 5.45 -32.66
CA GLY A 15 24.45 6.43 -32.92
C GLY A 15 23.85 6.82 -31.57
N GLY A 16 24.30 7.95 -31.04
CA GLY A 16 23.73 8.63 -29.89
C GLY A 16 22.31 9.11 -30.21
N GLY A 17 21.39 8.17 -30.37
CA GLY A 17 19.97 8.48 -30.32
C GLY A 17 19.70 9.06 -28.93
N ARG A 18 19.46 10.37 -28.85
CA ARG A 18 18.97 11.06 -27.65
C ARG A 18 17.90 10.20 -27.02
N ALA A 19 18.17 9.60 -25.88
CA ALA A 19 17.23 8.78 -25.13
C ALA A 19 15.98 9.64 -24.87
N GLY A 20 14.94 9.44 -25.68
CA GLY A 20 13.69 10.16 -25.53
C GLY A 20 13.20 9.96 -24.11
N GLY A 21 12.99 11.05 -23.36
CA GLY A 21 12.55 10.97 -21.97
C GLY A 21 11.32 10.09 -21.85
N LEU A 22 11.15 9.39 -20.73
CA LEU A 22 10.07 8.42 -20.46
C LEU A 22 8.66 8.99 -20.77
N TRP A 23 8.47 10.31 -20.58
CA TRP A 23 7.23 11.03 -20.92
C TRP A 23 6.93 11.11 -22.43
N ARG A 24 7.90 10.84 -23.30
CA ARG A 24 7.68 10.74 -24.75
C ARG A 24 7.12 9.37 -25.14
N ASN A 25 7.16 8.40 -24.24
CA ASN A 25 6.51 7.11 -24.43
C ASN A 25 5.01 7.27 -24.14
N ARG A 26 4.21 7.37 -25.21
CA ARG A 26 2.76 7.60 -25.14
C ARG A 26 2.06 6.52 -24.30
N ASP A 27 2.39 5.26 -24.52
CA ASP A 27 1.69 4.15 -23.91
C ASP A 27 1.99 4.06 -22.40
N PHE A 28 3.25 4.31 -21.99
CA PHE A 28 3.60 4.45 -20.57
C PHE A 28 2.90 5.66 -19.93
N THR A 29 2.86 6.80 -20.62
CA THR A 29 2.20 8.00 -20.11
C THR A 29 0.70 7.79 -19.93
N LEU A 30 0.02 7.13 -20.89
CA LEU A 30 -1.39 6.79 -20.79
C LEU A 30 -1.65 5.86 -19.59
N LEU A 31 -0.86 4.80 -19.42
CA LEU A 31 -0.99 3.91 -18.28
C LEU A 31 -0.76 4.65 -16.96
N TRP A 32 0.31 5.41 -16.87
CA TRP A 32 0.70 6.12 -15.65
C TRP A 32 -0.32 7.19 -15.24
N THR A 33 -0.82 8.01 -16.19
CA THR A 33 -1.82 9.05 -15.89
C THR A 33 -3.18 8.44 -15.54
N GLY A 34 -3.61 7.39 -16.24
CA GLY A 34 -4.82 6.65 -15.91
C GLY A 34 -4.76 6.10 -14.49
N GLN A 35 -3.62 5.51 -14.11
CA GLN A 35 -3.41 5.01 -12.75
C GLN A 35 -3.31 6.11 -11.71
N CYS A 36 -2.68 7.23 -12.01
CA CYS A 36 -2.63 8.37 -11.10
C CYS A 36 -4.04 8.83 -10.70
N LEU A 37 -4.93 8.95 -11.66
CA LEU A 37 -6.33 9.31 -11.43
C LEU A 37 -7.10 8.22 -10.67
N SER A 38 -6.89 6.95 -11.05
CA SER A 38 -7.53 5.80 -10.42
C SER A 38 -7.11 5.66 -8.94
N ASP A 39 -5.81 5.76 -8.66
CA ASP A 39 -5.29 5.67 -7.30
C ASP A 39 -5.76 6.86 -6.44
N LEU A 40 -5.82 8.08 -7.02
CA LEU A 40 -6.35 9.26 -6.34
C LEU A 40 -7.82 9.08 -5.98
N GLY A 41 -8.63 8.57 -6.92
CA GLY A 41 -10.03 8.23 -6.67
C GLY A 41 -10.18 7.18 -5.57
N GLY A 42 -9.35 6.13 -5.59
CA GLY A 42 -9.29 5.12 -4.54
C GLY A 42 -9.00 5.71 -3.17
N ALA A 43 -7.96 6.54 -3.06
CA ALA A 43 -7.57 7.18 -1.80
C ALA A 43 -8.65 8.14 -1.25
N MET A 44 -9.42 8.78 -2.12
CA MET A 44 -10.60 9.56 -1.70
C MET A 44 -11.68 8.66 -1.09
N VAL A 45 -11.93 7.49 -1.69
CA VAL A 45 -12.95 6.53 -1.21
C VAL A 45 -12.48 5.84 0.07
N ASP A 46 -11.19 5.55 0.23
CA ASP A 46 -10.62 4.94 1.45
C ASP A 46 -10.92 5.77 2.70
N LEU A 47 -10.96 7.10 2.57
CA LEU A 47 -11.42 8.00 3.64
C LEU A 47 -12.95 8.09 3.71
N ALA A 48 -13.61 8.26 2.57
CA ALA A 48 -15.04 8.56 2.52
C ALA A 48 -15.93 7.39 2.94
N LEU A 49 -15.50 6.15 2.66
CA LEU A 49 -16.28 4.95 2.89
C LEU A 49 -16.52 4.66 4.38
N PRO A 50 -15.51 4.66 5.27
CA PRO A 50 -15.73 4.55 6.71
C PRO A 50 -16.59 5.66 7.27
N LEU A 51 -16.45 6.90 6.77
CA LEU A 51 -17.26 8.04 7.18
C LEU A 51 -18.73 7.86 6.76
N LEU A 52 -18.96 7.35 5.54
CA LEU A 52 -20.33 7.05 5.06
C LEU A 52 -21.02 6.02 5.95
N VAL A 53 -20.32 4.88 6.20
CA VAL A 53 -20.88 3.79 7.02
C VAL A 53 -21.13 4.25 8.45
N LEU A 54 -20.22 4.99 9.06
CA LEU A 54 -20.39 5.56 10.40
C LEU A 54 -21.60 6.50 10.44
N GLN A 55 -21.75 7.38 9.46
CA GLN A 55 -22.81 8.36 9.40
C GLN A 55 -24.20 7.71 9.17
N GLN A 56 -24.27 6.66 8.36
CA GLN A 56 -25.54 5.96 8.07
C GLN A 56 -25.98 5.04 9.21
N THR A 57 -25.03 4.41 9.89
CA THR A 57 -25.34 3.34 10.86
C THR A 57 -25.11 3.75 12.31
N GLY A 58 -24.42 4.85 12.56
CA GLY A 58 -23.95 5.26 13.90
C GLY A 58 -22.92 4.30 14.52
N SER A 59 -22.53 3.24 13.79
CA SER A 59 -21.74 2.12 14.33
C SER A 59 -20.30 2.11 13.84
N PRO A 60 -19.30 2.40 14.69
CA PRO A 60 -17.88 2.22 14.37
C PRO A 60 -17.55 0.78 14.00
N ALA A 61 -18.21 -0.20 14.63
CA ALA A 61 -17.98 -1.62 14.35
C ALA A 61 -18.34 -1.99 12.91
N ARG A 62 -19.46 -1.45 12.37
CA ARG A 62 -19.84 -1.67 10.97
C ARG A 62 -18.87 -0.99 10.01
N ALA A 63 -18.38 0.21 10.33
CA ALA A 63 -17.34 0.86 9.54
C ALA A 63 -16.05 0.04 9.53
N GLY A 64 -15.62 -0.47 10.67
CA GLY A 64 -14.47 -1.36 10.80
C GLY A 64 -14.64 -2.67 10.02
N LEU A 65 -15.83 -3.28 10.06
CA LEU A 65 -16.15 -4.48 9.29
C LEU A 65 -15.95 -4.24 7.77
N VAL A 66 -16.49 -3.14 7.25
CA VAL A 66 -16.38 -2.79 5.82
C VAL A 66 -14.91 -2.60 5.43
N GLY A 67 -14.13 -1.87 6.23
CA GLY A 67 -12.69 -1.71 5.99
C GLY A 67 -11.93 -3.03 6.01
N THR A 68 -12.21 -3.90 6.97
CA THR A 68 -11.61 -5.23 7.06
C THR A 68 -11.98 -6.12 5.88
N VAL A 69 -13.25 -6.14 5.47
CA VAL A 69 -13.70 -6.92 4.30
C VAL A 69 -12.93 -6.49 3.04
N GLY A 70 -12.72 -5.19 2.83
CA GLY A 70 -11.94 -4.68 1.71
C GLY A 70 -10.50 -5.17 1.72
N LEU A 71 -9.80 -5.02 2.86
CA LEU A 71 -8.40 -5.43 3.01
C LEU A 71 -8.22 -6.95 2.93
N VAL A 72 -9.10 -7.73 3.57
CA VAL A 72 -9.07 -9.20 3.50
C VAL A 72 -9.31 -9.67 2.06
N THR A 73 -10.30 -9.09 1.37
CA THR A 73 -10.55 -9.41 -0.04
C THR A 73 -9.34 -9.13 -0.91
N ALA A 74 -8.73 -7.95 -0.78
CA ALA A 74 -7.51 -7.60 -1.53
C ALA A 74 -6.37 -8.58 -1.24
N LEU A 75 -6.18 -8.99 0.01
CA LEU A 75 -5.15 -9.93 0.43
C LEU A 75 -5.38 -11.33 -0.16
N VAL A 76 -6.59 -11.86 -0.03
CA VAL A 76 -6.96 -13.20 -0.54
C VAL A 76 -6.87 -13.24 -2.06
N CYS A 77 -7.27 -12.17 -2.74
CA CYS A 77 -7.22 -12.10 -4.19
C CYS A 77 -5.82 -11.91 -4.77
N ARG A 78 -4.78 -11.56 -3.99
CA ARG A 78 -3.42 -11.36 -4.51
C ARG A 78 -2.83 -12.57 -5.19
N LEU A 79 -2.98 -13.75 -4.61
CA LEU A 79 -2.44 -14.99 -5.19
C LEU A 79 -3.15 -15.39 -6.49
N PRO A 80 -4.50 -15.50 -6.54
CA PRO A 80 -5.20 -15.80 -7.78
C PRO A 80 -5.03 -14.69 -8.83
N ALA A 81 -4.85 -13.42 -8.43
CA ALA A 81 -4.57 -12.32 -9.34
C ALA A 81 -3.28 -12.52 -10.14
N GLY A 82 -2.21 -13.03 -9.51
CA GLY A 82 -0.96 -13.37 -10.19
C GLY A 82 -1.18 -14.40 -11.29
N VAL A 83 -1.84 -15.50 -10.94
CA VAL A 83 -2.16 -16.57 -11.91
C VAL A 83 -3.01 -16.06 -13.06
N LEU A 84 -4.00 -15.21 -12.75
CA LEU A 84 -4.90 -14.65 -13.77
C LEU A 84 -4.15 -13.67 -14.68
N ALA A 85 -3.29 -12.79 -14.14
CA ALA A 85 -2.48 -11.84 -14.92
C ALA A 85 -1.44 -12.54 -15.83
N ASP A 86 -1.00 -13.76 -15.46
CA ASP A 86 -0.08 -14.55 -16.29
C ASP A 86 -0.81 -15.36 -17.35
N ARG A 87 -2.09 -15.73 -17.13
CA ARG A 87 -2.86 -16.59 -18.05
C ARG A 87 -3.76 -15.83 -19.01
N ALA A 88 -4.31 -14.70 -18.61
CA ALA A 88 -5.23 -13.90 -19.39
C ALA A 88 -4.51 -12.79 -20.18
N ASP A 89 -5.20 -12.26 -21.20
CA ASP A 89 -4.78 -11.03 -21.86
C ASP A 89 -4.86 -9.85 -20.90
N ARG A 90 -3.71 -9.28 -20.55
CA ARG A 90 -3.61 -8.22 -19.54
C ARG A 90 -4.43 -6.99 -19.88
N ARG A 91 -4.53 -6.61 -21.14
CA ARG A 91 -5.35 -5.48 -21.58
C ARG A 91 -6.83 -5.72 -21.32
N ARG A 92 -7.35 -6.87 -21.75
CA ARG A 92 -8.75 -7.25 -21.54
C ARG A 92 -9.06 -7.36 -20.05
N LEU A 93 -8.13 -7.94 -19.29
CA LEU A 93 -8.24 -8.09 -17.84
C LEU A 93 -8.32 -6.72 -17.14
N MET A 94 -7.44 -5.79 -17.49
CA MET A 94 -7.44 -4.43 -16.92
C MET A 94 -8.72 -3.66 -17.29
N ILE A 95 -9.18 -3.77 -18.54
CA ILE A 95 -10.45 -3.15 -18.98
C ILE A 95 -11.64 -3.74 -18.21
N ALA A 96 -11.72 -5.05 -18.04
CA ALA A 96 -12.78 -5.70 -17.27
C ALA A 96 -12.78 -5.27 -15.79
N CYS A 97 -11.60 -5.17 -15.18
CA CYS A 97 -11.46 -4.70 -13.81
C CYS A 97 -11.91 -3.23 -13.67
N ASP A 98 -11.50 -2.35 -14.58
CA ASP A 98 -11.92 -0.94 -14.56
C ASP A 98 -13.42 -0.79 -14.80
N ALA A 99 -14.01 -1.56 -15.72
CA ALA A 99 -15.45 -1.57 -15.96
C ALA A 99 -16.24 -2.02 -14.72
N LEU A 100 -15.77 -3.06 -14.02
CA LEU A 100 -16.40 -3.54 -12.78
C LEU A 100 -16.31 -2.50 -11.67
N ARG A 101 -15.14 -1.86 -11.49
CA ARG A 101 -14.93 -0.80 -10.51
C ARG A 101 -15.76 0.44 -10.82
N LEU A 102 -15.81 0.86 -12.09
CA LEU A 102 -16.68 1.94 -12.57
C LEU A 102 -18.15 1.66 -12.22
N ALA A 103 -18.66 0.51 -12.61
CA ALA A 103 -20.06 0.13 -12.37
C ALA A 103 -20.38 0.08 -10.86
N GLY A 104 -19.50 -0.51 -10.06
CA GLY A 104 -19.65 -0.59 -8.61
C GLY A 104 -19.70 0.78 -7.93
N HIS A 105 -18.77 1.68 -8.26
CA HIS A 105 -18.72 3.00 -7.64
C HIS A 105 -19.80 3.94 -8.17
N ALA A 106 -20.21 3.82 -9.43
CA ALA A 106 -21.37 4.54 -9.97
C ALA A 106 -22.65 4.08 -9.28
N LEU A 107 -22.85 2.76 -9.11
CA LEU A 107 -23.97 2.20 -8.34
C LEU A 107 -23.97 2.69 -6.89
N LEU A 108 -22.81 2.69 -6.22
CA LEU A 108 -22.70 3.17 -4.84
C LEU A 108 -23.02 4.67 -4.75
N GLY A 109 -22.45 5.49 -5.66
CA GLY A 109 -22.75 6.91 -5.73
C GLY A 109 -24.25 7.19 -5.93
N TRP A 110 -24.87 6.48 -6.88
CA TRP A 110 -26.32 6.55 -7.11
C TRP A 110 -27.12 6.11 -5.88
N ALA A 111 -26.75 5.01 -5.23
CA ALA A 111 -27.40 4.51 -4.04
C ALA A 111 -27.31 5.52 -2.87
N VAL A 112 -26.18 6.24 -2.74
CA VAL A 112 -26.00 7.30 -1.74
C VAL A 112 -26.90 8.49 -2.04
N VAL A 113 -26.99 8.94 -3.30
CA VAL A 113 -27.86 10.04 -3.72
C VAL A 113 -29.35 9.73 -3.44
N THR A 114 -29.77 8.49 -3.72
CA THR A 114 -31.17 8.05 -3.56
C THR A 114 -31.52 7.58 -2.14
N GLY A 115 -30.57 7.60 -1.20
CA GLY A 115 -30.77 7.10 0.16
C GLY A 115 -30.90 5.57 0.26
N ARG A 116 -30.53 4.83 -0.78
CA ARG A 116 -30.63 3.35 -0.87
C ARG A 116 -29.30 2.62 -0.58
N ALA A 117 -28.28 3.32 -0.15
CA ALA A 117 -26.96 2.73 0.16
C ALA A 117 -27.04 1.88 1.44
N SER A 118 -27.48 0.64 1.31
CA SER A 118 -27.53 -0.32 2.42
C SER A 118 -26.18 -1.00 2.65
N LEU A 119 -25.95 -1.52 3.86
CA LEU A 119 -24.69 -2.22 4.20
C LEU A 119 -24.38 -3.39 3.26
N PRO A 120 -25.33 -4.24 2.83
CA PRO A 120 -25.06 -5.28 1.83
C PRO A 120 -24.61 -4.73 0.48
N VAL A 121 -25.17 -3.64 0.00
CA VAL A 121 -24.74 -2.97 -1.25
C VAL A 121 -23.31 -2.46 -1.12
N ILE A 122 -22.98 -1.80 0.00
CA ILE A 122 -21.64 -1.31 0.29
C ILE A 122 -20.65 -2.49 0.30
N LEU A 123 -20.96 -3.56 1.02
CA LEU A 123 -20.09 -4.75 1.09
C LEU A 123 -19.89 -5.41 -0.28
N ALA A 124 -20.93 -5.54 -1.09
CA ALA A 124 -20.82 -6.10 -2.44
C ALA A 124 -19.89 -5.26 -3.33
N VAL A 125 -20.03 -3.94 -3.30
CA VAL A 125 -19.15 -3.03 -4.05
C VAL A 125 -17.71 -3.09 -3.53
N VAL A 126 -17.50 -3.17 -2.22
CA VAL A 126 -16.18 -3.28 -1.61
C VAL A 126 -15.50 -4.59 -2.00
N VAL A 127 -16.20 -5.73 -1.91
CA VAL A 127 -15.64 -7.03 -2.30
C VAL A 127 -15.28 -7.04 -3.78
N ALA A 128 -16.21 -6.67 -4.65
CA ALA A 128 -15.97 -6.65 -6.10
C ALA A 128 -14.86 -5.66 -6.48
N GLY A 129 -14.87 -4.45 -5.89
CA GLY A 129 -13.86 -3.43 -6.13
C GLY A 129 -12.47 -3.82 -5.64
N SER A 130 -12.34 -4.37 -4.43
CA SER A 130 -11.06 -4.80 -3.87
C SER A 130 -10.47 -5.99 -4.64
N ALA A 131 -11.29 -6.96 -5.04
CA ALA A 131 -10.86 -8.07 -5.89
C ALA A 131 -10.37 -7.57 -7.25
N ALA A 132 -11.14 -6.70 -7.91
CA ALA A 132 -10.76 -6.11 -9.19
C ALA A 132 -9.47 -5.27 -9.07
N THR A 133 -9.28 -4.53 -7.98
CA THR A 133 -8.06 -3.76 -7.72
C THR A 133 -6.85 -4.66 -7.56
N ALA A 134 -6.95 -5.78 -6.85
CA ALA A 134 -5.86 -6.75 -6.70
C ALA A 134 -5.43 -7.34 -8.06
N VAL A 135 -6.40 -7.70 -8.90
CA VAL A 135 -6.13 -8.23 -10.24
C VAL A 135 -5.55 -7.16 -11.16
N PHE A 136 -6.12 -5.95 -11.16
CA PHE A 136 -5.66 -4.84 -11.97
C PHE A 136 -4.22 -4.46 -11.64
N SER A 137 -3.90 -4.23 -10.36
CA SER A 137 -2.57 -3.80 -9.93
C SER A 137 -1.49 -4.83 -10.29
N THR A 138 -1.80 -6.13 -10.20
CA THR A 138 -0.88 -7.20 -10.61
C THR A 138 -0.61 -7.15 -12.12
N ALA A 139 -1.65 -6.99 -12.93
CA ALA A 139 -1.52 -6.88 -14.39
C ALA A 139 -0.78 -5.59 -14.80
N GLU A 140 -1.04 -4.47 -14.14
CA GLU A 140 -0.36 -3.18 -14.36
C GLU A 140 1.14 -3.30 -14.10
N HIS A 141 1.55 -3.75 -12.92
CA HIS A 141 2.97 -3.89 -12.56
C HIS A 141 3.73 -4.78 -13.54
N ALA A 142 3.10 -5.89 -13.97
CA ALA A 142 3.70 -6.77 -14.97
C ALA A 142 3.77 -6.12 -16.37
N SER A 143 2.84 -5.21 -16.70
CA SER A 143 2.77 -4.54 -18.02
C SER A 143 3.80 -3.42 -18.17
N VAL A 144 4.18 -2.73 -17.08
CA VAL A 144 5.17 -1.64 -17.12
C VAL A 144 6.48 -2.10 -17.75
N ARG A 145 6.95 -3.32 -17.42
CA ARG A 145 8.20 -3.88 -17.99
C ARG A 145 8.16 -4.06 -19.51
N ASN A 146 6.98 -4.21 -20.10
CA ASN A 146 6.82 -4.38 -21.54
C ASN A 146 6.64 -3.05 -22.28
N LEU A 147 6.27 -1.99 -21.57
CA LEU A 147 6.06 -0.66 -22.13
C LEU A 147 7.30 0.22 -22.12
N VAL A 148 8.26 -0.07 -21.23
CA VAL A 148 9.48 0.75 -21.09
C VAL A 148 10.72 -0.04 -21.51
N ARG A 149 11.75 0.67 -21.97
CA ARG A 149 13.04 0.05 -22.29
C ARG A 149 13.75 -0.36 -20.98
N PRO A 150 14.64 -1.39 -21.03
CA PRO A 150 15.35 -1.85 -19.84
C PRO A 150 16.13 -0.73 -19.10
N ASP A 151 16.75 0.21 -19.84
CA ASP A 151 17.48 1.36 -19.29
C ASP A 151 16.55 2.38 -18.61
N GLN A 152 15.26 2.38 -18.89
CA GLN A 152 14.24 3.29 -18.32
C GLN A 152 13.46 2.68 -17.15
N LEU A 153 13.64 1.38 -16.87
CA LEU A 153 12.83 0.66 -15.87
C LEU A 153 12.98 1.28 -14.46
N THR A 154 14.20 1.60 -14.05
CA THR A 154 14.46 2.26 -12.76
C THR A 154 13.73 3.60 -12.64
N SER A 155 13.74 4.40 -13.73
CA SER A 155 13.01 5.67 -13.76
C SER A 155 11.49 5.48 -13.73
N ALA A 156 10.96 4.41 -14.35
CA ALA A 156 9.55 4.08 -14.31
C ALA A 156 9.10 3.69 -12.90
N VAL A 157 9.89 2.85 -12.22
CA VAL A 157 9.64 2.47 -10.81
C VAL A 157 9.67 3.70 -9.90
N ALA A 158 10.69 4.57 -10.02
CA ALA A 158 10.79 5.78 -9.22
C ALA A 158 9.57 6.71 -9.41
N ARG A 159 9.01 6.78 -10.64
CA ARG A 159 7.80 7.57 -10.90
C ARG A 159 6.54 6.94 -10.32
N ASN A 160 6.45 5.63 -10.31
CA ASN A 160 5.34 4.93 -9.65
C ASN A 160 5.38 5.15 -8.13
N GLU A 161 6.57 5.12 -7.51
CA GLU A 161 6.72 5.50 -6.11
C GLU A 161 6.31 6.95 -5.84
N ALA A 162 6.75 7.88 -6.68
CA ALA A 162 6.35 9.29 -6.57
C ALA A 162 4.82 9.46 -6.71
N ARG A 163 4.18 8.70 -7.61
CA ARG A 163 2.72 8.63 -7.73
C ARG A 163 2.07 8.20 -6.41
N THR A 164 2.55 7.12 -5.83
CA THR A 164 2.01 6.59 -4.56
C THR A 164 2.08 7.61 -3.43
N TYR A 165 3.22 8.28 -3.26
CA TYR A 165 3.35 9.37 -2.27
C TYR A 165 2.45 10.56 -2.58
N GLY A 166 2.38 10.99 -3.85
CA GLY A 166 1.52 12.09 -4.29
C GLY A 166 0.04 11.80 -4.03
N VAL A 167 -0.41 10.59 -4.34
CA VAL A 167 -1.78 10.12 -4.09
C VAL A 167 -2.07 10.06 -2.58
N SER A 168 -1.15 9.53 -1.79
CA SER A 168 -1.32 9.46 -0.33
C SER A 168 -1.43 10.84 0.31
N LEU A 169 -0.77 11.84 -0.27
CA LEU A 169 -0.82 13.22 0.20
C LEU A 169 -2.11 13.96 -0.22
N ALA A 170 -2.54 13.77 -1.47
CA ALA A 170 -3.66 14.51 -2.06
C ALA A 170 -5.02 13.81 -1.85
N GLY A 171 -5.04 12.49 -1.76
CA GLY A 171 -6.26 11.68 -1.69
C GLY A 171 -7.14 11.98 -0.47
N PRO A 172 -6.63 11.89 0.75
CA PRO A 172 -7.43 12.12 1.95
C PRO A 172 -8.07 13.52 2.03
N PRO A 173 -7.36 14.64 1.77
CA PRO A 173 -7.98 15.97 1.80
C PRO A 173 -9.02 16.15 0.71
N LEU A 174 -8.77 15.64 -0.51
CA LEU A 174 -9.77 15.66 -1.58
C LEU A 174 -10.98 14.81 -1.25
N GLY A 175 -10.77 13.62 -0.67
CA GLY A 175 -11.85 12.74 -0.21
C GLY A 175 -12.69 13.41 0.88
N GLY A 176 -12.05 14.03 1.85
CA GLY A 176 -12.71 14.77 2.92
C GLY A 176 -13.49 16.00 2.41
N LEU A 177 -12.88 16.76 1.50
CA LEU A 177 -13.52 17.92 0.87
C LEU A 177 -14.75 17.51 0.07
N LEU A 178 -14.61 16.56 -0.85
CA LEU A 178 -15.71 16.08 -1.68
C LEU A 178 -16.83 15.47 -0.82
N PHE A 179 -16.49 14.70 0.23
CA PHE A 179 -17.48 14.16 1.14
C PHE A 179 -18.22 15.26 1.94
N GLY A 180 -17.51 16.34 2.29
CA GLY A 180 -18.09 17.50 2.94
C GLY A 180 -19.05 18.27 2.04
N LEU A 181 -18.75 18.37 0.74
CA LEU A 181 -19.62 19.02 -0.26
C LEU A 181 -20.82 18.14 -0.63
N GLY A 182 -20.65 16.82 -0.66
CA GLY A 182 -21.72 15.87 -0.95
C GLY A 182 -21.26 14.43 -0.75
N ARG A 183 -22.01 13.66 0.04
CA ARG A 183 -21.65 12.28 0.44
C ARG A 183 -21.38 11.33 -0.73
N ALA A 184 -22.02 11.56 -1.88
CA ALA A 184 -21.87 10.74 -3.09
C ALA A 184 -20.65 11.14 -3.93
N LEU A 185 -20.14 12.37 -3.79
CA LEU A 185 -19.12 12.92 -4.67
C LEU A 185 -17.83 12.12 -4.70
N PRO A 186 -17.26 11.61 -3.59
CA PRO A 186 -16.06 10.77 -3.64
C PRO A 186 -16.26 9.51 -4.47
N PHE A 187 -17.43 8.89 -4.39
CA PHE A 187 -17.76 7.65 -5.11
C PHE A 187 -17.96 7.91 -6.60
N LEU A 188 -18.69 8.98 -6.96
CA LEU A 188 -18.89 9.40 -8.35
C LEU A 188 -17.59 9.89 -8.97
N GLY A 189 -16.76 10.62 -8.21
CA GLY A 189 -15.42 11.04 -8.64
C GLY A 189 -14.49 9.85 -8.90
N ASN A 190 -14.56 8.82 -8.05
CA ASN A 190 -13.82 7.58 -8.27
C ASN A 190 -14.37 6.77 -9.45
N ALA A 191 -15.69 6.75 -9.66
CA ALA A 191 -16.26 6.15 -10.87
C ALA A 191 -15.73 6.85 -12.14
N LEU A 192 -15.68 8.19 -12.15
CA LEU A 192 -15.09 8.95 -13.25
C LEU A 192 -13.60 8.62 -13.44
N SER A 193 -12.82 8.46 -12.37
CA SER A 193 -11.40 8.08 -12.47
C SER A 193 -11.21 6.73 -13.12
N PHE A 194 -12.07 5.73 -12.81
CA PHE A 194 -12.04 4.42 -13.47
C PHE A 194 -12.45 4.50 -14.94
N LEU A 195 -13.39 5.37 -15.30
CA LEU A 195 -13.73 5.62 -16.71
C LEU A 195 -12.54 6.17 -17.49
N LEU A 196 -11.81 7.12 -16.89
CA LEU A 196 -10.62 7.69 -17.50
C LEU A 196 -9.47 6.68 -17.60
N SER A 197 -9.27 5.85 -16.56
CA SER A 197 -8.30 4.74 -16.57
C SER A 197 -8.64 3.72 -17.65
N LEU A 198 -9.89 3.30 -17.75
CA LEU A 198 -10.39 2.38 -18.78
C LEU A 198 -10.13 2.94 -20.18
N ALA A 199 -10.44 4.21 -20.41
CA ALA A 199 -10.19 4.88 -21.70
C ALA A 199 -8.68 4.98 -22.00
N ALA A 200 -7.84 5.20 -20.98
CA ALA A 200 -6.40 5.22 -21.12
C ALA A 200 -5.86 3.84 -21.53
N VAL A 201 -6.24 2.77 -20.81
CA VAL A 201 -5.84 1.39 -21.12
C VAL A 201 -6.32 0.96 -22.51
N TRP A 202 -7.54 1.33 -22.90
CA TRP A 202 -8.07 1.03 -24.23
C TRP A 202 -7.27 1.70 -25.35
N ARG A 203 -6.73 2.90 -25.13
CA ARG A 203 -5.93 3.65 -26.09
C ARG A 203 -4.47 3.21 -26.20
N ILE A 204 -3.96 2.38 -25.30
CA ILE A 204 -2.61 1.81 -25.37
C ILE A 204 -2.53 0.92 -26.62
N ARG A 205 -1.50 1.08 -27.43
CA ARG A 205 -1.30 0.31 -28.65
C ARG A 205 -0.22 -0.76 -28.51
N GLY A 206 0.78 -0.51 -27.66
CA GLY A 206 1.89 -1.43 -27.42
C GLY A 206 1.46 -2.74 -26.76
N PRO A 207 2.25 -3.82 -26.89
CA PRO A 207 1.97 -5.09 -26.24
C PRO A 207 2.15 -4.94 -24.71
N LEU A 208 1.12 -5.29 -23.94
CA LEU A 208 1.17 -5.31 -22.46
C LEU A 208 1.73 -6.64 -21.91
N GLN A 209 1.95 -7.61 -22.81
CA GLN A 209 2.35 -8.97 -22.50
C GLN A 209 3.28 -9.50 -23.59
N GLN A 210 4.31 -10.26 -23.21
CA GLN A 210 5.13 -11.01 -24.17
C GLN A 210 4.45 -12.33 -24.54
N PRO A 211 4.74 -12.90 -25.74
CA PRO A 211 4.28 -14.24 -26.10
C PRO A 211 4.69 -15.24 -25.01
N ARG A 212 3.76 -16.11 -24.66
CA ARG A 212 3.85 -17.05 -23.54
C ARG A 212 5.08 -17.95 -23.67
N ARG A 213 6.02 -17.90 -22.74
CA ARG A 213 7.00 -18.96 -22.50
C ARG A 213 6.39 -19.99 -21.53
N GLU A 214 6.79 -21.26 -21.72
CA GLU A 214 6.24 -22.44 -21.08
C GLU A 214 6.04 -22.37 -19.56
N ALA A 215 5.19 -23.30 -19.07
CA ALA A 215 4.59 -23.31 -17.75
C ALA A 215 5.56 -23.06 -16.58
N ALA A 216 5.15 -22.15 -15.69
CA ALA A 216 5.76 -21.95 -14.39
C ALA A 216 5.63 -23.22 -13.54
N GLU A 217 6.66 -23.55 -12.75
CA GLU A 217 6.67 -24.65 -11.80
C GLU A 217 5.47 -24.60 -10.82
N PRO A 218 5.01 -25.76 -10.31
CA PRO A 218 3.90 -25.81 -9.39
C PRO A 218 4.21 -25.05 -8.10
N LEU A 219 3.37 -24.06 -7.79
CA LEU A 219 3.51 -23.09 -6.69
C LEU A 219 3.60 -23.73 -5.26
N GLY A 220 3.10 -24.95 -5.09
CA GLY A 220 2.93 -25.54 -3.76
C GLY A 220 4.24 -25.90 -3.03
N ALA A 221 5.11 -26.69 -3.65
CA ALA A 221 6.34 -27.19 -3.00
C ALA A 221 7.34 -26.07 -2.69
N SER A 222 7.37 -25.06 -3.55
CA SER A 222 8.25 -23.90 -3.45
C SER A 222 7.85 -22.93 -2.33
N THR A 223 6.56 -22.79 -2.03
CA THR A 223 6.05 -21.92 -0.95
C THR A 223 6.39 -22.48 0.43
N VAL A 224 6.28 -23.80 0.61
CA VAL A 224 6.63 -24.49 1.88
C VAL A 224 8.11 -24.31 2.22
N GLN A 225 9.00 -24.39 1.23
CA GLN A 225 10.42 -24.18 1.43
C GLN A 225 10.74 -22.74 1.92
N GLY A 226 10.13 -21.73 1.30
CA GLY A 226 10.25 -20.34 1.73
C GLY A 226 9.78 -20.12 3.17
N LEU A 227 8.62 -20.69 3.52
CA LEU A 227 8.06 -20.59 4.87
C LEU A 227 8.94 -21.33 5.91
N ARG A 228 9.47 -22.50 5.57
CA ARG A 228 10.39 -23.24 6.45
C ARG A 228 11.68 -22.46 6.71
N PHE A 229 12.27 -21.84 5.68
CA PHE A 229 13.43 -20.97 5.83
C PHE A 229 13.12 -19.76 6.72
N LEU A 230 11.98 -19.09 6.48
CA LEU A 230 11.54 -17.91 7.21
C LEU A 230 11.32 -18.20 8.70
N LEU A 231 10.71 -19.33 9.05
CA LEU A 231 10.52 -19.76 10.43
C LEU A 231 11.76 -20.35 11.08
N GLY A 232 12.72 -20.87 10.29
CA GLY A 232 14.00 -21.41 10.76
C GLY A 232 15.03 -20.35 11.10
N HIS A 233 15.02 -19.18 10.42
CA HIS A 233 16.04 -18.16 10.62
C HIS A 233 15.67 -17.22 11.78
N PRO A 234 16.54 -17.05 12.82
CA PRO A 234 16.20 -16.27 14.03
C PRO A 234 15.77 -14.82 13.75
N PHE A 235 16.47 -14.15 12.84
CA PHE A 235 16.14 -12.77 12.44
C PHE A 235 14.80 -12.71 11.73
N LEU A 236 14.55 -13.56 10.72
CA LEU A 236 13.31 -13.54 9.95
C LEU A 236 12.08 -13.84 10.82
N ARG A 237 12.23 -14.74 11.78
CA ARG A 237 11.20 -15.01 12.78
C ARG A 237 10.93 -13.79 13.67
N ALA A 238 11.99 -13.11 14.14
CA ALA A 238 11.83 -11.87 14.90
C ALA A 238 11.17 -10.78 14.05
N LEU A 239 11.55 -10.67 12.77
CA LEU A 239 10.94 -9.73 11.82
C LEU A 239 9.43 -9.96 11.68
N LEU A 240 8.98 -11.21 11.57
CA LEU A 240 7.53 -11.53 11.53
C LEU A 240 6.79 -11.08 12.78
N VAL A 241 7.36 -11.39 13.95
CA VAL A 241 6.77 -11.07 15.26
C VAL A 241 6.71 -9.55 15.49
N ILE A 242 7.59 -8.77 14.87
CA ILE A 242 7.61 -7.31 14.96
C ILE A 242 6.73 -6.68 13.89
N ALA A 243 6.82 -7.13 12.63
CA ALA A 243 6.16 -6.50 11.50
C ALA A 243 4.62 -6.62 11.57
N ALA A 244 4.10 -7.76 12.01
CA ALA A 244 2.66 -7.97 12.06
C ALA A 244 1.95 -7.03 13.07
N PRO A 245 2.38 -6.93 14.36
CA PRO A 245 1.78 -5.98 15.31
C PRO A 245 1.98 -4.52 14.89
N LEU A 246 3.14 -4.16 14.32
CA LEU A 246 3.40 -2.79 13.84
C LEU A 246 2.41 -2.40 12.74
N ASN A 247 2.26 -3.24 11.71
CA ASN A 247 1.34 -2.95 10.60
C ASN A 247 -0.12 -2.90 11.09
N MET A 248 -0.51 -3.80 11.99
CA MET A 248 -1.84 -3.78 12.63
C MET A 248 -2.04 -2.50 13.43
N ALA A 249 -1.05 -2.08 14.20
CA ALA A 249 -1.14 -0.89 15.03
C ALA A 249 -1.23 0.40 14.18
N PHE A 250 -0.41 0.55 13.15
CA PHE A 250 -0.48 1.72 12.26
C PHE A 250 -1.81 1.79 11.51
N THR A 251 -2.22 0.71 10.88
CA THR A 251 -3.50 0.66 10.14
C THR A 251 -4.69 0.91 11.07
N GLY A 252 -4.70 0.26 12.22
CA GLY A 252 -5.78 0.39 13.20
C GLY A 252 -5.82 1.78 13.84
N MET A 253 -4.67 2.37 14.15
CA MET A 253 -4.59 3.69 14.74
C MET A 253 -5.07 4.79 13.79
N ILE A 254 -4.65 4.75 12.51
CA ILE A 254 -5.12 5.71 11.49
C ILE A 254 -6.62 5.57 11.29
N PHE A 255 -7.13 4.33 11.20
CA PHE A 255 -8.55 4.06 11.05
C PHE A 255 -9.35 4.52 12.29
N ALA A 256 -8.89 4.17 13.49
CA ALA A 256 -9.52 4.58 14.74
C ALA A 256 -9.56 6.11 14.89
N MET A 257 -8.47 6.79 14.53
CA MET A 257 -8.38 8.24 14.58
C MET A 257 -9.37 8.92 13.63
N THR A 258 -9.53 8.39 12.41
CA THR A 258 -10.52 8.87 11.43
C THR A 258 -11.95 8.80 11.99
N LEU A 259 -12.31 7.68 12.63
CA LEU A 259 -13.63 7.51 13.24
C LEU A 259 -13.80 8.35 14.51
N ALA A 260 -12.75 8.45 15.35
CA ALA A 260 -12.78 9.23 16.59
C ALA A 260 -12.96 10.72 16.32
N LEU A 261 -12.23 11.29 15.36
CA LEU A 261 -12.41 12.68 14.92
C LEU A 261 -13.84 12.93 14.44
N ARG A 262 -14.37 12.02 13.64
CA ARG A 262 -15.73 12.17 13.11
C ARG A 262 -16.79 12.08 14.21
N ARG A 263 -16.61 11.20 15.20
CA ARG A 263 -17.50 11.11 16.38
C ARG A 263 -17.41 12.35 17.27
N ALA A 264 -16.25 12.98 17.33
CA ALA A 264 -16.07 14.26 18.04
C ALA A 264 -16.67 15.47 17.29
N GLY A 265 -17.37 15.25 16.16
CA GLY A 265 -18.00 16.30 15.38
C GLY A 265 -17.08 17.03 14.40
N VAL A 266 -15.82 16.59 14.26
CA VAL A 266 -14.88 17.21 13.33
C VAL A 266 -15.37 17.03 11.89
N SER A 267 -15.33 18.10 11.10
CA SER A 267 -15.80 18.09 9.71
C SER A 267 -14.93 17.17 8.82
N ALA A 268 -15.55 16.56 7.80
CA ALA A 268 -14.86 15.63 6.91
C ALA A 268 -13.63 16.23 6.21
N PRO A 269 -13.63 17.50 5.75
CA PRO A 269 -12.41 18.12 5.21
C PRO A 269 -11.26 18.16 6.22
N VAL A 270 -11.52 18.44 7.48
CA VAL A 270 -10.48 18.49 8.53
C VAL A 270 -9.96 17.09 8.86
N VAL A 271 -10.82 16.07 8.85
CA VAL A 271 -10.40 14.66 8.95
C VAL A 271 -9.48 14.28 7.79
N GLY A 272 -9.80 14.72 6.57
CA GLY A 272 -8.94 14.54 5.40
C GLY A 272 -7.58 15.22 5.53
N LEU A 273 -7.54 16.45 6.06
CA LEU A 273 -6.28 17.16 6.36
C LEU A 273 -5.42 16.44 7.39
N ALA A 274 -6.02 15.81 8.41
CA ALA A 274 -5.26 14.97 9.35
C ALA A 274 -4.57 13.80 8.62
N GLY A 275 -5.25 13.18 7.63
CA GLY A 275 -4.63 12.17 6.75
C GLY A 275 -3.44 12.70 5.94
N THR A 276 -3.51 13.95 5.47
CA THR A 276 -2.38 14.61 4.80
C THR A 276 -1.19 14.79 5.72
N ILE A 277 -1.42 15.16 6.98
CA ILE A 277 -0.33 15.30 7.98
C ILE A 277 0.37 13.95 8.19
N PHE A 278 -0.36 12.84 8.24
CA PHE A 278 0.25 11.49 8.30
C PHE A 278 1.09 11.18 7.06
N ALA A 279 0.57 11.46 5.87
CA ALA A 279 1.29 11.23 4.61
C ALA A 279 2.56 12.08 4.50
N LEU A 280 2.52 13.34 4.95
CA LEU A 280 3.69 14.21 5.05
C LEU A 280 4.75 13.62 5.99
N GLY A 281 4.36 13.08 7.14
CA GLY A 281 5.28 12.36 8.03
C GLY A 281 6.02 11.25 7.29
N GLY A 282 5.32 10.38 6.59
CA GLY A 282 5.90 9.29 5.79
C GLY A 282 6.84 9.77 4.68
N LEU A 283 6.43 10.80 3.94
CA LEU A 283 7.23 11.38 2.86
C LEU A 283 8.54 11.99 3.40
N LEU A 284 8.48 12.80 4.46
CA LEU A 284 9.66 13.37 5.10
C LEU A 284 10.56 12.29 5.69
N GLY A 285 9.96 11.23 6.25
CA GLY A 285 10.67 10.06 6.75
C GLY A 285 11.44 9.31 5.65
N ALA A 286 10.86 9.19 4.46
CA ALA A 286 11.54 8.58 3.32
C ALA A 286 12.78 9.36 2.88
N PHE A 287 12.73 10.69 2.88
CA PHE A 287 13.91 11.54 2.62
C PHE A 287 14.95 11.48 3.73
N ALA A 288 14.53 11.35 4.98
CA ALA A 288 15.45 11.30 6.12
C ALA A 288 16.08 9.90 6.32
N ALA A 289 15.47 8.84 5.80
CA ALA A 289 15.89 7.46 6.04
C ALA A 289 17.37 7.17 5.76
N PRO A 290 17.98 7.61 4.63
CA PRO A 290 19.39 7.35 4.36
C PRO A 290 20.34 8.01 5.39
N ALA A 291 19.98 9.21 5.89
CA ALA A 291 20.77 9.93 6.88
C ALA A 291 20.70 9.27 8.26
N LEU A 292 19.51 8.80 8.67
CA LEU A 292 19.33 8.11 9.93
C LEU A 292 20.08 6.75 9.95
N GLN A 293 20.00 5.99 8.86
CA GLN A 293 20.64 4.68 8.75
C GLN A 293 22.18 4.74 8.80
N ARG A 294 22.78 5.86 8.33
CA ARG A 294 24.26 6.03 8.37
C ARG A 294 24.79 6.33 9.77
N ARG A 295 23.95 6.79 10.70
CA ARG A 295 24.38 7.27 12.03
C ARG A 295 24.33 6.21 13.14
N LEU A 296 23.53 5.16 12.97
CA LEU A 296 23.25 4.19 14.02
C LEU A 296 23.46 2.75 13.51
N ARG A 297 23.99 1.89 14.39
CA ARG A 297 24.05 0.45 14.13
C ARG A 297 22.64 -0.12 14.03
N LEU A 298 22.42 -1.05 13.11
CA LEU A 298 21.11 -1.58 12.77
C LEU A 298 20.29 -2.07 13.99
N PRO A 299 20.83 -2.87 14.95
CA PRO A 299 20.05 -3.30 16.11
C PRO A 299 19.58 -2.14 16.99
N VAL A 300 20.47 -1.14 17.20
CA VAL A 300 20.14 0.06 18.00
C VAL A 300 19.08 0.89 17.28
N LEU A 301 19.24 1.07 15.96
CA LEU A 301 18.29 1.79 15.13
C LEU A 301 16.89 1.18 15.23
N ILE A 302 16.75 -0.13 15.01
CA ILE A 302 15.45 -0.83 15.07
C ILE A 302 14.80 -0.68 16.45
N THR A 303 15.59 -0.90 17.51
CA THR A 303 15.08 -0.81 18.88
C THR A 303 14.61 0.60 19.22
N LEU A 304 15.41 1.62 18.89
CA LEU A 304 15.06 3.03 19.12
C LEU A 304 13.81 3.44 18.32
N LEU A 305 13.72 3.02 17.05
CA LEU A 305 12.57 3.33 16.21
C LEU A 305 11.29 2.68 16.76
N CYS A 306 11.35 1.45 17.25
CA CYS A 306 10.18 0.79 17.85
C CYS A 306 9.72 1.51 19.12
N TRP A 307 10.64 1.86 20.04
CA TRP A 307 10.29 2.59 21.27
C TRP A 307 9.80 4.01 21.00
N ALA A 308 10.45 4.75 20.08
CA ALA A 308 10.01 6.07 19.68
C ALA A 308 8.62 6.03 19.05
N THR A 309 8.35 5.04 18.19
CA THR A 309 7.02 4.81 17.61
C THR A 309 5.97 4.52 18.70
N ALA A 310 6.29 3.66 19.67
CA ALA A 310 5.39 3.36 20.79
C ALA A 310 5.05 4.62 21.60
N ALA A 311 6.05 5.43 21.94
CA ALA A 311 5.86 6.68 22.68
C ALA A 311 5.02 7.70 21.88
N LEU A 312 5.33 7.91 20.60
CA LEU A 312 4.60 8.84 19.73
C LEU A 312 3.16 8.39 19.50
N MET A 313 2.93 7.09 19.27
CA MET A 313 1.57 6.55 19.13
C MET A 313 0.79 6.65 20.44
N THR A 314 1.45 6.48 21.61
CA THR A 314 0.81 6.70 22.91
C THR A 314 0.39 8.16 23.06
N ALA A 315 1.28 9.10 22.73
CA ALA A 315 0.94 10.52 22.75
C ALA A 315 -0.25 10.85 21.81
N GLY A 316 -0.28 10.25 20.62
CA GLY A 316 -1.40 10.36 19.70
C GLY A 316 -2.69 9.77 20.25
N ALA A 317 -2.63 8.61 20.92
CA ALA A 317 -3.78 7.96 21.54
C ALA A 317 -4.37 8.77 22.69
N LEU A 318 -3.53 9.42 23.50
CA LEU A 318 -3.99 10.31 24.59
C LEU A 318 -4.71 11.56 24.07
N LEU A 319 -4.42 11.96 22.83
CA LEU A 319 -5.07 13.08 22.14
C LEU A 319 -6.21 12.62 21.20
N ALA A 320 -6.63 11.34 21.29
CA ALA A 320 -7.63 10.78 20.41
C ALA A 320 -8.94 11.57 20.44
N GLY A 321 -9.54 11.82 19.28
CA GLY A 321 -10.74 12.67 19.12
C GLY A 321 -10.40 14.16 18.90
N THR A 322 -9.15 14.56 18.97
CA THR A 322 -8.70 15.91 18.64
C THR A 322 -7.77 15.92 17.42
N VAL A 323 -7.76 17.01 16.66
CA VAL A 323 -6.88 17.15 15.48
C VAL A 323 -5.40 17.18 15.89
N ALA A 324 -5.10 17.59 17.12
CA ALA A 324 -3.73 17.63 17.66
C ALA A 324 -3.05 16.25 17.66
N ALA A 325 -3.82 15.16 17.75
CA ALA A 325 -3.30 13.80 17.64
C ALA A 325 -2.59 13.52 16.31
N ALA A 326 -2.90 14.25 15.24
CA ALA A 326 -2.25 14.08 13.94
C ALA A 326 -0.75 14.34 13.99
N VAL A 327 -0.26 15.23 14.87
CA VAL A 327 1.15 15.60 14.94
C VAL A 327 2.04 14.46 15.47
N PRO A 328 1.79 13.89 16.67
CA PRO A 328 2.60 12.77 17.15
C PRO A 328 2.45 11.52 16.27
N LEU A 329 1.27 11.29 15.65
CA LEU A 329 1.09 10.18 14.73
C LEU A 329 1.87 10.38 13.43
N ALA A 330 1.93 11.58 12.87
CA ALA A 330 2.79 11.89 11.73
C ALA A 330 4.27 11.67 12.06
N ALA A 331 4.71 12.05 13.26
CA ALA A 331 6.07 11.77 13.74
C ALA A 331 6.35 10.27 13.89
N ALA A 332 5.35 9.46 14.28
CA ALA A 332 5.46 8.01 14.30
C ALA A 332 5.59 7.44 12.88
N VAL A 333 4.77 7.91 11.94
CA VAL A 333 4.82 7.52 10.52
C VAL A 333 6.16 7.91 9.88
N PHE A 334 6.75 9.05 10.27
CA PHE A 334 8.08 9.50 9.81
C PHE A 334 9.18 8.46 10.07
N LEU A 335 9.08 7.68 11.14
CA LEU A 335 10.08 6.66 11.49
C LEU A 335 9.95 5.40 10.62
N GLY A 336 8.79 5.15 10.03
CA GLY A 336 8.47 3.91 9.29
C GLY A 336 9.39 3.61 8.12
N PRO A 337 9.62 4.53 7.17
CA PRO A 337 10.51 4.29 6.02
C PRO A 337 11.93 3.91 6.41
N THR A 338 12.48 4.52 7.46
CA THR A 338 13.81 4.19 7.98
C THR A 338 13.88 2.76 8.50
N ALA A 339 12.88 2.34 9.29
CA ALA A 339 12.79 0.99 9.82
C ALA A 339 12.61 -0.04 8.70
N ASN A 340 11.69 0.22 7.77
CA ASN A 340 11.41 -0.67 6.64
C ASN A 340 12.65 -0.87 5.76
N ALA A 341 13.31 0.20 5.35
CA ALA A 341 14.49 0.10 4.50
C ALA A 341 15.64 -0.68 5.18
N ALA A 342 15.86 -0.44 6.49
CA ALA A 342 16.87 -1.16 7.27
C ALA A 342 16.56 -2.67 7.39
N LEU A 343 15.30 -3.00 7.70
CA LEU A 343 14.85 -4.39 7.85
C LEU A 343 14.88 -5.15 6.51
N PHE A 344 14.42 -4.53 5.42
CA PHE A 344 14.44 -5.15 4.09
C PHE A 344 15.84 -5.34 3.55
N ALA A 345 16.77 -4.39 3.77
CA ALA A 345 18.16 -4.52 3.37
C ALA A 345 18.83 -5.72 4.07
N HIS A 346 18.65 -5.86 5.38
CA HIS A 346 19.18 -7.00 6.13
C HIS A 346 18.49 -8.31 5.75
N GLN A 347 17.18 -8.32 5.54
CA GLN A 347 16.45 -9.48 5.04
C GLN A 347 17.02 -9.96 3.70
N ALA A 348 17.29 -9.05 2.77
CA ALA A 348 17.90 -9.38 1.48
C ALA A 348 19.31 -9.97 1.66
N ALA A 349 20.12 -9.45 2.58
CA ALA A 349 21.46 -9.92 2.84
C ALA A 349 21.54 -11.34 3.43
N VAL A 350 20.56 -11.73 4.28
CA VAL A 350 20.53 -13.04 4.93
C VAL A 350 19.78 -14.11 4.14
N THR A 351 19.06 -13.72 3.08
CA THR A 351 18.21 -14.63 2.32
C THR A 351 18.92 -15.05 1.03
N PRO A 352 19.08 -16.36 0.75
CA PRO A 352 19.63 -16.85 -0.52
C PRO A 352 18.79 -16.36 -1.71
N ASP A 353 19.43 -16.05 -2.83
CA ASP A 353 18.81 -15.45 -4.02
C ASP A 353 17.57 -16.22 -4.51
N HIS A 354 17.63 -17.56 -4.53
CA HIS A 354 16.53 -18.42 -4.97
C HIS A 354 15.30 -18.43 -4.01
N LEU A 355 15.45 -17.92 -2.78
CA LEU A 355 14.39 -17.82 -1.77
C LEU A 355 13.89 -16.39 -1.54
N GLN A 356 14.57 -15.37 -2.07
CA GLN A 356 14.26 -13.96 -1.77
C GLN A 356 12.78 -13.61 -2.01
N GLY A 357 12.26 -13.92 -3.19
CA GLY A 357 10.85 -13.64 -3.51
C GLY A 357 9.84 -14.31 -2.57
N ARG A 358 10.16 -15.53 -2.12
CA ARG A 358 9.30 -16.33 -1.22
C ARG A 358 9.33 -15.80 0.21
N VAL A 359 10.50 -15.43 0.70
CA VAL A 359 10.69 -14.85 2.04
C VAL A 359 10.05 -13.47 2.13
N VAL A 360 10.31 -12.60 1.15
CA VAL A 360 9.66 -11.28 1.05
C VAL A 360 8.14 -11.43 0.99
N GLY A 361 7.63 -12.32 0.12
CA GLY A 361 6.20 -12.59 0.01
C GLY A 361 5.58 -13.09 1.33
N GLY A 362 6.27 -13.97 2.05
CA GLY A 362 5.83 -14.47 3.36
C GLY A 362 5.75 -13.38 4.43
N VAL A 363 6.75 -12.50 4.50
CA VAL A 363 6.76 -11.35 5.43
C VAL A 363 5.63 -10.38 5.10
N LEU A 364 5.46 -10.01 3.83
CA LEU A 364 4.40 -9.10 3.38
C LEU A 364 3.00 -9.70 3.62
N LEU A 365 2.84 -11.01 3.43
CA LEU A 365 1.58 -11.69 3.70
C LEU A 365 1.23 -11.65 5.20
N ALA A 366 2.20 -11.95 6.07
CA ALA A 366 1.99 -11.92 7.52
C ALA A 366 1.67 -10.50 8.03
N ALA A 367 2.44 -9.50 7.59
CA ALA A 367 2.21 -8.10 7.91
C ALA A 367 0.84 -7.61 7.40
N GLY A 368 0.50 -7.94 6.15
CA GLY A 368 -0.77 -7.61 5.53
C GLY A 368 -1.97 -8.29 6.17
N SER A 369 -1.83 -9.56 6.62
CA SER A 369 -2.90 -10.29 7.30
C SER A 369 -3.28 -9.64 8.63
N ALA A 370 -2.29 -9.22 9.42
CA ALA A 370 -2.52 -8.51 10.66
C ALA A 370 -3.14 -7.11 10.40
N ALA A 371 -2.61 -6.36 9.44
CA ALA A 371 -3.16 -5.06 9.04
C ALA A 371 -4.61 -5.15 8.55
N ALA A 372 -4.97 -6.23 7.83
CA ALA A 372 -6.32 -6.41 7.29
C ALA A 372 -7.39 -6.53 8.38
N LEU A 373 -7.06 -7.02 9.57
CA LEU A 373 -7.97 -7.13 10.71
C LEU A 373 -8.06 -5.85 11.54
N ALA A 374 -7.14 -4.91 11.34
CA ALA A 374 -7.03 -3.71 12.15
C ALA A 374 -8.27 -2.80 12.13
N PRO A 375 -8.97 -2.56 10.99
CA PRO A 375 -10.19 -1.77 10.99
C PRO A 375 -11.32 -2.39 11.83
N ALA A 376 -11.50 -3.72 11.78
CA ALA A 376 -12.50 -4.40 12.61
C ALA A 376 -12.18 -4.26 14.10
N LEU A 377 -10.91 -4.43 14.48
CA LEU A 377 -10.46 -4.21 15.85
C LEU A 377 -10.72 -2.78 16.28
N ALA A 378 -10.31 -1.79 15.48
CA ALA A 378 -10.52 -0.37 15.77
C ALA A 378 -12.02 -0.03 15.93
N GLY A 379 -12.84 -0.51 15.00
CA GLY A 379 -14.28 -0.31 15.04
C GLY A 379 -14.96 -0.97 16.24
N ALA A 380 -14.56 -2.19 16.61
CA ALA A 380 -15.09 -2.91 17.76
C ALA A 380 -14.70 -2.23 19.09
N LEU A 381 -13.46 -1.77 19.20
CA LEU A 381 -12.98 -1.04 20.38
C LEU A 381 -13.73 0.28 20.56
N LEU A 382 -13.85 1.08 19.50
CA LEU A 382 -14.59 2.34 19.51
C LEU A 382 -16.10 2.16 19.72
N ALA A 383 -16.67 1.00 19.42
CA ALA A 383 -18.06 0.71 19.69
C ALA A 383 -18.35 0.49 21.18
N ARG A 384 -17.32 0.13 21.98
CA ARG A 384 -17.46 -0.24 23.39
C ARG A 384 -16.83 0.78 24.34
N TRP A 385 -15.78 1.48 23.89
CA TRP A 385 -14.98 2.37 24.70
C TRP A 385 -14.91 3.77 24.10
N ASP A 386 -14.58 4.72 24.95
CA ASP A 386 -14.24 6.07 24.53
C ASP A 386 -12.98 6.10 23.66
N PRO A 387 -12.75 7.16 22.86
CA PRO A 387 -11.65 7.21 21.91
C PRO A 387 -10.27 6.93 22.52
N VAL A 388 -9.95 7.49 23.71
CA VAL A 388 -8.64 7.33 24.33
C VAL A 388 -8.35 5.87 24.71
N PRO A 389 -9.14 5.18 25.54
CA PRO A 389 -8.87 3.79 25.89
C PRO A 389 -8.94 2.86 24.67
N ALA A 390 -9.82 3.13 23.71
CA ALA A 390 -9.91 2.34 22.47
C ALA A 390 -8.63 2.42 21.63
N THR A 391 -8.02 3.59 21.54
CA THR A 391 -6.83 3.79 20.72
C THR A 391 -5.54 3.37 21.42
N LEU A 392 -5.48 3.34 22.76
CA LEU A 392 -4.31 2.88 23.54
C LEU A 392 -3.95 1.41 23.31
N VAL A 393 -4.86 0.60 22.78
CA VAL A 393 -4.56 -0.79 22.38
C VAL A 393 -3.48 -0.85 21.29
N PHE A 394 -3.45 0.09 20.38
CA PHE A 394 -2.50 0.08 19.25
C PHE A 394 -1.06 0.39 19.69
N PRO A 395 -0.76 1.44 20.48
CA PRO A 395 0.60 1.60 21.01
C PRO A 395 1.01 0.47 21.96
N ALA A 396 0.09 -0.20 22.66
CA ALA A 396 0.41 -1.40 23.43
C ALA A 396 0.94 -2.55 22.55
N LEU A 397 0.36 -2.74 21.36
CA LEU A 397 0.89 -3.70 20.37
C LEU A 397 2.30 -3.30 19.89
N VAL A 398 2.56 -2.01 19.65
CA VAL A 398 3.89 -1.52 19.29
C VAL A 398 4.88 -1.70 20.44
N THR A 399 4.46 -1.47 21.68
CA THR A 399 5.28 -1.73 22.87
C THR A 399 5.68 -3.20 23.00
N ALA A 400 4.74 -4.12 22.75
CA ALA A 400 5.05 -5.54 22.70
C ALA A 400 6.06 -5.90 21.59
N ALA A 401 5.94 -5.26 20.41
CA ALA A 401 6.92 -5.41 19.33
C ALA A 401 8.29 -4.80 19.73
N ALA A 402 8.31 -3.65 20.41
CA ALA A 402 9.54 -3.03 20.91
C ALA A 402 10.25 -3.88 21.97
N LEU A 403 9.50 -4.49 22.88
CA LEU A 403 10.02 -5.46 23.85
C LEU A 403 10.63 -6.67 23.12
N THR A 404 9.94 -7.20 22.12
CA THR A 404 10.45 -8.30 21.29
C THR A 404 11.74 -7.90 20.58
N ALA A 405 11.81 -6.70 20.00
CA ALA A 405 13.01 -6.18 19.36
C ALA A 405 14.19 -6.07 20.35
N THR A 406 13.92 -5.61 21.58
CA THR A 406 14.92 -5.45 22.63
C THR A 406 15.43 -6.80 23.16
N LEU A 407 14.55 -7.79 23.32
CA LEU A 407 14.88 -9.09 23.94
C LEU A 407 15.36 -10.14 22.93
N SER A 408 15.03 -9.98 21.63
CA SER A 408 15.34 -10.97 20.61
C SER A 408 16.84 -11.10 20.36
N ARG A 409 17.37 -12.32 20.53
CA ARG A 409 18.74 -12.67 20.13
C ARG A 409 18.95 -12.44 18.62
N GLY A 410 17.95 -12.72 17.80
CA GLY A 410 18.02 -12.54 16.34
C GLY A 410 18.25 -11.09 15.90
N ILE A 411 17.86 -10.10 16.72
CA ILE A 411 18.12 -8.67 16.45
C ILE A 411 19.44 -8.24 17.09
N ARG A 412 19.73 -8.68 18.30
CA ARG A 412 20.96 -8.30 19.02
C ARG A 412 22.25 -8.82 18.35
N THR A 413 22.17 -9.96 17.68
CA THR A 413 23.32 -10.60 17.00
C THR A 413 23.52 -10.17 15.55
N MET A 414 22.71 -9.21 15.07
CA MET A 414 22.90 -8.64 13.73
C MET A 414 24.24 -7.91 13.72
N SER A 415 25.21 -8.46 12.98
CA SER A 415 26.46 -7.76 12.70
C SER A 415 26.18 -6.52 11.83
N ALA A 416 26.89 -5.46 12.14
CA ALA A 416 26.79 -4.21 11.39
C ALA A 416 27.28 -4.41 9.97
#